data_a0d000f4e9838935c8f649ca07dff777
#
_entry.id   a0d000f4e9838935c8f649ca07dff777
#
_cell.length_a   1.000
_cell.length_b   1.000
_cell.length_c   1.000
_cell.angle_alpha   90.00
_cell.angle_beta   90.00
_cell.angle_gamma   90.00
#
_symmetry.space_group_name_H-M   'P 1'
#
loop_
_entity.id
_entity.type
_entity.pdbx_description
1 polymer ?
#
loop_
_entity_poly.entity_id
_entity_poly.type
_entity_poly.pdbx_seq_one_letter_code
_entity_poly.pdbx_strand_id
1 'polypeptide(L)'
;MKPISTIFLLLLFGIGCCDLCAQIVEVKSAGRDSSYVASITSRSEKNIAGLELSEPARTNVRNLVINRYFELNDIYAERDTLINQAKRNLTGDERNQAIEAARGACDSRLYRSHFAFPANLGIYLNHEQIIAIFDAMTYDKVRVTYEAYCDMIPSLTDEEKAQLYAWLCEARDLAIDAESSNKKHEVFNKYKGRINNYLSARGYNITEERKAWEERVKARGGSL
;
A
#
# COMPACT_ATOMS: atom_id res chain seq x y z
N MET A 1 58.68 14.84 -49.02
CA MET A 1 58.01 14.21 -47.82
C MET A 1 57.11 15.24 -47.22
N LYS A 2 55.75 15.05 -47.30
CA LYS A 2 54.75 15.94 -46.71
C LYS A 2 54.32 15.35 -45.37
N PRO A 3 54.16 16.11 -44.28
CA PRO A 3 53.67 15.59 -43.03
C PRO A 3 52.12 15.42 -43.10
N ILE A 4 51.66 14.26 -42.63
CA ILE A 4 50.28 13.91 -42.46
C ILE A 4 49.81 14.54 -41.15
N SER A 5 48.87 15.50 -41.25
CA SER A 5 48.23 16.15 -40.11
C SER A 5 47.11 15.26 -39.60
N THR A 6 47.28 14.63 -38.42
CA THR A 6 46.28 13.80 -37.77
C THR A 6 45.30 14.71 -37.01
N ILE A 7 44.08 14.86 -37.54
CA ILE A 7 42.98 15.57 -36.84
C ILE A 7 42.42 14.62 -35.80
N PHE A 8 42.60 14.96 -34.51
CA PHE A 8 41.98 14.28 -33.39
C PHE A 8 40.54 14.84 -33.24
N LEU A 9 39.55 14.05 -33.66
CA LEU A 9 38.13 14.36 -33.48
C LEU A 9 37.74 14.00 -32.04
N LEU A 10 37.71 14.99 -31.16
CA LEU A 10 37.16 14.85 -29.79
C LEU A 10 35.63 14.69 -29.88
N LEU A 11 35.16 13.46 -29.81
CA LEU A 11 33.74 13.17 -29.55
C LEU A 11 33.43 13.53 -28.09
N LEU A 12 32.87 14.72 -27.88
CA LEU A 12 32.18 15.08 -26.63
C LEU A 12 30.93 14.24 -26.51
N PHE A 13 31.00 13.11 -25.77
CA PHE A 13 29.84 12.46 -25.22
C PHE A 13 29.23 13.39 -24.18
N GLY A 14 28.26 14.18 -24.59
CA GLY A 14 27.37 14.87 -23.68
C GLY A 14 26.65 13.81 -22.86
N ILE A 15 26.99 13.71 -21.58
CA ILE A 15 26.21 12.97 -20.59
C ILE A 15 24.88 13.72 -20.50
N GLY A 16 23.88 13.25 -21.26
CA GLY A 16 22.50 13.65 -21.10
C GLY A 16 22.08 13.21 -19.69
N CYS A 17 22.12 14.13 -18.74
CA CYS A 17 21.46 13.97 -17.44
C CYS A 17 20.01 13.58 -17.72
N CYS A 18 19.58 12.47 -17.17
CA CYS A 18 18.26 11.88 -17.38
C CYS A 18 17.13 12.92 -17.18
N ASP A 19 16.55 13.41 -18.28
CA ASP A 19 15.31 14.20 -18.30
C ASP A 19 14.07 13.41 -17.77
N LEU A 20 14.25 12.17 -17.36
CA LEU A 20 13.15 11.32 -16.88
C LEU A 20 12.51 11.89 -15.59
N CYS A 21 13.28 12.60 -14.74
CA CYS A 21 12.76 13.23 -13.52
C CYS A 21 12.07 14.59 -13.77
N ALA A 22 12.23 15.17 -14.94
CA ALA A 22 11.64 16.47 -15.30
C ALA A 22 10.20 16.33 -15.85
N GLN A 23 9.82 15.15 -16.34
CA GLN A 23 8.48 14.94 -16.87
C GLN A 23 7.48 14.74 -15.73
N ILE A 24 6.41 15.55 -15.75
CA ILE A 24 5.32 15.40 -14.78
C ILE A 24 4.45 14.20 -15.13
N VAL A 25 4.23 13.34 -14.14
CA VAL A 25 3.31 12.21 -14.24
C VAL A 25 1.89 12.73 -14.40
N GLU A 26 1.24 12.37 -15.50
CA GLU A 26 -0.14 12.78 -15.77
C GLU A 26 -1.13 12.08 -14.83
N VAL A 27 -2.12 12.82 -14.32
CA VAL A 27 -3.23 12.29 -13.54
C VAL A 27 -4.30 11.73 -14.49
N LYS A 28 -4.59 10.43 -14.37
CA LYS A 28 -5.56 9.69 -15.20
C LYS A 28 -7.01 9.98 -14.79
N SER A 29 -7.41 11.26 -14.85
CA SER A 29 -8.73 11.74 -14.38
C SER A 29 -9.81 11.76 -15.47
N ALA A 30 -9.48 11.54 -16.74
CA ALA A 30 -10.44 11.60 -17.85
C ALA A 30 -11.65 10.67 -17.62
N GLY A 31 -12.85 11.20 -17.80
CA GLY A 31 -14.10 10.46 -17.61
C GLY A 31 -14.52 10.19 -16.15
N ARG A 32 -13.79 10.72 -15.16
CA ARG A 32 -14.11 10.55 -13.75
C ARG A 32 -14.92 11.74 -13.21
N ASP A 33 -15.74 11.47 -12.21
CA ASP A 33 -16.46 12.51 -11.49
C ASP A 33 -15.48 13.48 -10.79
N SER A 34 -15.73 14.78 -10.90
CA SER A 34 -14.83 15.83 -10.40
C SER A 34 -14.72 15.83 -8.86
N SER A 35 -15.81 15.51 -8.15
CA SER A 35 -15.81 15.43 -6.69
C SER A 35 -15.01 14.21 -6.19
N TYR A 36 -15.09 13.09 -6.92
CA TYR A 36 -14.25 11.92 -6.67
C TYR A 36 -12.76 12.23 -6.89
N VAL A 37 -12.42 12.88 -8.01
CA VAL A 37 -11.03 13.30 -8.29
C VAL A 37 -10.50 14.21 -7.19
N ALA A 38 -11.27 15.21 -6.76
CA ALA A 38 -10.88 16.12 -5.68
C ALA A 38 -10.66 15.36 -4.35
N SER A 39 -11.54 14.41 -4.02
CA SER A 39 -11.44 13.58 -2.81
C SER A 39 -10.17 12.73 -2.81
N ILE A 40 -9.86 12.07 -3.93
CA ILE A 40 -8.64 11.25 -4.07
C ILE A 40 -7.39 12.12 -4.04
N THR A 41 -7.42 13.30 -4.67
CA THR A 41 -6.30 14.26 -4.62
C THR A 41 -6.00 14.69 -3.18
N SER A 42 -7.04 15.09 -2.43
CA SER A 42 -6.89 15.46 -1.02
C SER A 42 -6.35 14.31 -0.15
N ARG A 43 -6.81 13.09 -0.39
CA ARG A 43 -6.31 11.89 0.29
C ARG A 43 -4.84 11.62 -0.04
N SER A 44 -4.47 11.75 -1.31
CA SER A 44 -3.09 11.53 -1.76
C SER A 44 -2.13 12.57 -1.19
N GLU A 45 -2.55 13.84 -1.08
CA GLU A 45 -1.76 14.87 -0.38
C GLU A 45 -1.51 14.49 1.08
N LYS A 46 -2.51 13.97 1.79
CA LYS A 46 -2.34 13.50 3.18
C LYS A 46 -1.36 12.32 3.28
N ASN A 47 -1.39 11.41 2.31
CA ASN A 47 -0.50 10.25 2.31
C ASN A 47 0.97 10.60 2.10
N ILE A 48 1.28 11.76 1.49
CA ILE A 48 2.65 12.23 1.25
C ILE A 48 3.04 13.38 2.16
N ALA A 49 2.16 13.84 3.05
CA ALA A 49 2.37 15.06 3.84
C ALA A 49 3.60 14.99 4.75
N GLY A 50 3.95 13.79 5.24
CA GLY A 50 5.12 13.56 6.09
C GLY A 50 6.45 13.46 5.33
N LEU A 51 6.45 13.56 3.98
CA LEU A 51 7.66 13.45 3.18
C LEU A 51 8.20 14.82 2.81
N GLU A 52 9.48 15.04 3.08
CA GLU A 52 10.21 16.24 2.64
C GLU A 52 10.65 16.07 1.18
N LEU A 53 9.79 16.48 0.25
CA LEU A 53 10.02 16.37 -1.18
C LEU A 53 10.02 17.75 -1.83
N SER A 54 11.03 18.03 -2.67
CA SER A 54 11.06 19.18 -3.55
C SER A 54 10.25 18.94 -4.83
N GLU A 55 9.86 20.01 -5.53
CA GLU A 55 9.29 19.89 -6.87
C GLU A 55 10.42 19.59 -7.89
N PRO A 56 10.16 18.77 -8.96
CA PRO A 56 8.87 18.18 -9.33
C PRO A 56 8.56 16.81 -8.68
N ALA A 57 9.46 16.28 -7.85
CA ALA A 57 9.30 14.95 -7.25
C ALA A 57 8.00 14.87 -6.42
N ARG A 58 7.68 15.89 -5.62
CA ARG A 58 6.44 15.96 -4.84
C ARG A 58 5.19 15.81 -5.71
N THR A 59 5.11 16.57 -6.79
CA THR A 59 3.99 16.49 -7.74
C THR A 59 3.91 15.11 -8.38
N ASN A 60 5.03 14.51 -8.79
CA ASN A 60 5.06 13.19 -9.41
C ASN A 60 4.63 12.08 -8.43
N VAL A 61 5.14 12.09 -7.21
CA VAL A 61 4.76 11.12 -6.17
C VAL A 61 3.27 11.22 -5.85
N ARG A 62 2.74 12.44 -5.64
CA ARG A 62 1.30 12.66 -5.45
C ARG A 62 0.47 12.07 -6.59
N ASN A 63 0.86 12.37 -7.83
CA ASN A 63 0.13 11.92 -9.01
C ASN A 63 0.19 10.39 -9.18
N LEU A 64 1.30 9.74 -8.81
CA LEU A 64 1.40 8.28 -8.76
C LEU A 64 0.44 7.69 -7.72
N VAL A 65 0.33 8.28 -6.53
CA VAL A 65 -0.61 7.84 -5.50
C VAL A 65 -2.07 8.02 -5.95
N ILE A 66 -2.41 9.16 -6.59
CA ILE A 66 -3.73 9.39 -7.19
C ILE A 66 -4.05 8.30 -8.21
N ASN A 67 -3.13 8.07 -9.15
CA ASN A 67 -3.30 7.07 -10.21
C ASN A 67 -3.43 5.66 -9.64
N ARG A 68 -2.76 5.33 -8.53
CA ARG A 68 -2.96 4.04 -7.84
C ARG A 68 -4.39 3.88 -7.32
N TYR A 69 -4.95 4.90 -6.66
CA TYR A 69 -6.35 4.85 -6.23
C TYR A 69 -7.32 4.69 -7.39
N PHE A 70 -7.07 5.36 -8.52
CA PHE A 70 -7.92 5.22 -9.72
C PHE A 70 -7.80 3.82 -10.31
N GLU A 71 -6.60 3.27 -10.41
CA GLU A 71 -6.37 1.90 -10.91
C GLU A 71 -7.09 0.85 -10.05
N LEU A 72 -6.97 0.94 -8.72
CA LEU A 72 -7.68 0.05 -7.80
C LEU A 72 -9.19 0.14 -7.98
N ASN A 73 -9.73 1.37 -8.07
CA ASN A 73 -11.16 1.57 -8.31
C ASN A 73 -11.63 0.93 -9.61
N ASP A 74 -10.85 1.06 -10.70
CA ASP A 74 -11.20 0.48 -12.00
C ASP A 74 -11.18 -1.05 -11.97
N ILE A 75 -10.18 -1.65 -11.31
CA ILE A 75 -10.07 -3.10 -11.15
C ILE A 75 -11.30 -3.66 -10.41
N TYR A 76 -11.68 -3.04 -9.30
CA TYR A 76 -12.82 -3.48 -8.51
C TYR A 76 -14.16 -3.21 -9.19
N ALA A 77 -14.32 -2.06 -9.85
CA ALA A 77 -15.54 -1.74 -10.60
C ALA A 77 -15.78 -2.72 -11.77
N GLU A 78 -14.73 -3.15 -12.47
CA GLU A 78 -14.82 -4.16 -13.51
C GLU A 78 -15.26 -5.51 -12.94
N ARG A 79 -14.63 -5.97 -11.86
CA ARG A 79 -15.04 -7.19 -11.14
C ARG A 79 -16.53 -7.15 -10.78
N ASP A 80 -16.99 -6.06 -10.17
CA ASP A 80 -18.36 -5.92 -9.73
C ASP A 80 -19.35 -5.88 -10.90
N THR A 81 -18.96 -5.25 -12.00
CA THR A 81 -19.74 -5.24 -13.24
C THR A 81 -19.93 -6.65 -13.77
N LEU A 82 -18.85 -7.44 -13.88
CA LEU A 82 -18.89 -8.83 -14.35
C LEU A 82 -19.73 -9.72 -13.43
N ILE A 83 -19.55 -9.59 -12.11
CA ILE A 83 -20.34 -10.33 -11.10
C ILE A 83 -21.83 -9.99 -11.23
N ASN A 84 -22.18 -8.71 -11.39
CA ASN A 84 -23.56 -8.28 -11.52
C ASN A 84 -24.18 -8.74 -12.84
N GLN A 85 -23.43 -8.79 -13.94
CA GLN A 85 -23.86 -9.37 -15.20
C GLN A 85 -24.12 -10.88 -15.06
N ALA A 86 -23.19 -11.63 -14.44
CA ALA A 86 -23.37 -13.04 -14.18
C ALA A 86 -24.62 -13.34 -13.33
N LYS A 87 -24.85 -12.57 -12.27
CA LYS A 87 -26.03 -12.71 -11.43
C LYS A 87 -27.36 -12.43 -12.12
N ARG A 88 -27.37 -11.53 -13.11
CA ARG A 88 -28.59 -11.18 -13.86
C ARG A 88 -28.90 -12.15 -15.00
N ASN A 89 -27.86 -12.67 -15.67
CA ASN A 89 -27.99 -13.36 -16.94
C ASN A 89 -27.78 -14.89 -16.85
N LEU A 90 -27.21 -15.39 -15.75
CA LEU A 90 -26.83 -16.80 -15.60
C LEU A 90 -27.45 -17.40 -14.35
N THR A 91 -27.56 -18.73 -14.33
CA THR A 91 -28.09 -19.51 -13.18
C THR A 91 -27.20 -20.71 -12.86
N GLY A 92 -27.40 -21.31 -11.69
CA GLY A 92 -26.72 -22.54 -11.31
C GLY A 92 -25.18 -22.43 -11.38
N ASP A 93 -24.57 -23.47 -11.92
CA ASP A 93 -23.10 -23.60 -11.98
C ASP A 93 -22.45 -22.60 -12.96
N GLU A 94 -23.11 -22.25 -14.06
CA GLU A 94 -22.62 -21.24 -15.00
C GLU A 94 -22.41 -19.88 -14.33
N ARG A 95 -23.39 -19.48 -13.49
CA ARG A 95 -23.29 -18.24 -12.71
C ARG A 95 -22.12 -18.29 -11.72
N ASN A 96 -21.96 -19.42 -11.00
CA ASN A 96 -20.89 -19.58 -10.03
C ASN A 96 -19.51 -19.55 -10.70
N GLN A 97 -19.34 -20.22 -11.84
CA GLN A 97 -18.12 -20.21 -12.63
C GLN A 97 -17.78 -18.79 -13.14
N ALA A 98 -18.77 -18.06 -13.66
CA ALA A 98 -18.57 -16.70 -14.14
C ALA A 98 -18.17 -15.74 -12.98
N ILE A 99 -18.74 -15.89 -11.79
CA ILE A 99 -18.38 -15.11 -10.62
C ILE A 99 -16.92 -15.43 -10.20
N GLU A 100 -16.55 -16.69 -10.13
CA GLU A 100 -15.16 -17.08 -9.77
C GLU A 100 -14.16 -16.62 -10.85
N ALA A 101 -14.51 -16.67 -12.13
CA ALA A 101 -13.69 -16.13 -13.21
C ALA A 101 -13.47 -14.60 -13.04
N ALA A 102 -14.53 -13.85 -12.71
CA ALA A 102 -14.43 -12.41 -12.48
C ALA A 102 -13.53 -12.08 -11.26
N ARG A 103 -13.61 -12.86 -10.17
CA ARG A 103 -12.73 -12.75 -9.00
C ARG A 103 -11.29 -13.06 -9.37
N GLY A 104 -11.02 -14.18 -10.04
CA GLY A 104 -9.68 -14.56 -10.46
C GLY A 104 -9.03 -13.55 -11.42
N ALA A 105 -9.81 -12.93 -12.31
CA ALA A 105 -9.34 -11.85 -13.18
C ALA A 105 -8.94 -10.60 -12.37
N CYS A 106 -9.77 -10.22 -11.37
CA CYS A 106 -9.46 -9.14 -10.44
C CYS A 106 -8.16 -9.41 -9.68
N ASP A 107 -8.03 -10.58 -9.05
CA ASP A 107 -6.85 -10.97 -8.29
C ASP A 107 -5.58 -10.97 -9.16
N SER A 108 -5.68 -11.46 -10.39
CA SER A 108 -4.57 -11.45 -11.35
C SER A 108 -4.15 -10.03 -11.76
N ARG A 109 -5.09 -9.09 -11.87
CA ARG A 109 -4.77 -7.69 -12.16
C ARG A 109 -4.15 -6.99 -10.96
N LEU A 110 -4.69 -7.21 -9.76
CA LEU A 110 -4.11 -6.69 -8.51
C LEU A 110 -2.67 -7.17 -8.34
N TYR A 111 -2.43 -8.47 -8.49
CA TYR A 111 -1.08 -9.05 -8.39
C TYR A 111 -0.10 -8.41 -9.37
N ARG A 112 -0.48 -8.27 -10.65
CA ARG A 112 0.40 -7.65 -11.66
C ARG A 112 0.69 -6.18 -11.37
N SER A 113 -0.29 -5.42 -10.87
CA SER A 113 -0.14 -4.00 -10.58
C SER A 113 0.52 -3.72 -9.23
N HIS A 114 0.52 -4.70 -8.31
CA HIS A 114 1.10 -4.57 -6.98
C HIS A 114 2.56 -4.13 -7.01
N PHE A 115 3.39 -4.78 -7.82
CA PHE A 115 4.82 -4.48 -7.89
C PHE A 115 5.15 -3.22 -8.72
N ALA A 116 4.26 -2.83 -9.63
CA ALA A 116 4.45 -1.64 -10.45
C ALA A 116 4.36 -0.34 -9.63
N PHE A 117 3.50 -0.31 -8.62
CA PHE A 117 3.31 0.89 -7.80
C PHE A 117 4.57 1.28 -7.01
N PRO A 118 5.18 0.41 -6.16
CA PRO A 118 6.43 0.74 -5.48
C PRO A 118 7.60 0.97 -6.45
N ALA A 119 7.66 0.26 -7.58
CA ALA A 119 8.69 0.48 -8.58
C ALA A 119 8.62 1.89 -9.19
N ASN A 120 7.41 2.38 -9.51
CA ASN A 120 7.21 3.74 -10.00
C ASN A 120 7.54 4.80 -8.92
N LEU A 121 7.18 4.56 -7.66
CA LEU A 121 7.56 5.43 -6.56
C LEU A 121 9.09 5.47 -6.37
N GLY A 122 9.78 4.35 -6.56
CA GLY A 122 11.24 4.22 -6.43
C GLY A 122 12.05 5.05 -7.43
N ILE A 123 11.42 5.62 -8.47
CA ILE A 123 12.04 6.62 -9.35
C ILE A 123 12.35 7.92 -8.58
N TYR A 124 11.54 8.24 -7.58
CA TYR A 124 11.59 9.51 -6.84
C TYR A 124 11.93 9.36 -5.36
N LEU A 125 11.76 8.16 -4.80
CA LEU A 125 11.79 7.87 -3.36
C LEU A 125 12.75 6.75 -3.01
N ASN A 126 13.33 6.82 -1.82
CA ASN A 126 14.01 5.68 -1.21
C ASN A 126 13.00 4.69 -0.58
N HIS A 127 13.49 3.55 -0.13
CA HIS A 127 12.65 2.49 0.44
C HIS A 127 11.85 2.95 1.67
N GLU A 128 12.47 3.71 2.58
CA GLU A 128 11.81 4.19 3.80
C GLU A 128 10.66 5.15 3.49
N GLN A 129 10.83 6.02 2.51
CA GLN A 129 9.81 6.94 2.04
C GLN A 129 8.62 6.20 1.38
N ILE A 130 8.89 5.12 0.64
CA ILE A 130 7.83 4.27 0.06
C ILE A 130 7.04 3.60 1.19
N ILE A 131 7.72 3.05 2.20
CA ILE A 131 7.09 2.46 3.38
C ILE A 131 6.21 3.48 4.11
N ALA A 132 6.68 4.72 4.28
CA ALA A 132 5.89 5.78 4.91
C ALA A 132 4.58 6.08 4.14
N ILE A 133 4.60 6.04 2.79
CA ILE A 133 3.37 6.15 1.99
C ILE A 133 2.44 4.95 2.25
N PHE A 134 2.96 3.73 2.30
CA PHE A 134 2.16 2.53 2.55
C PHE A 134 1.53 2.57 3.94
N ASP A 135 2.28 3.00 4.95
CA ASP A 135 1.76 3.19 6.30
C ASP A 135 0.66 4.27 6.33
N ALA A 136 0.85 5.41 5.66
CA ALA A 136 -0.18 6.44 5.54
C ALA A 136 -1.43 5.93 4.80
N MET A 137 -1.27 5.15 3.71
CA MET A 137 -2.38 4.53 2.97
C MET A 137 -3.15 3.50 3.80
N THR A 138 -2.55 2.97 4.86
CA THR A 138 -3.14 1.95 5.75
C THR A 138 -3.36 2.45 7.18
N TYR A 139 -3.44 3.78 7.35
CA TYR A 139 -3.77 4.43 8.64
C TYR A 139 -2.76 4.15 9.75
N ASP A 140 -1.49 3.98 9.40
CA ASP A 140 -0.39 3.69 10.33
C ASP A 140 -0.64 2.44 11.21
N LYS A 141 -1.38 1.47 10.65
CA LYS A 141 -1.83 0.27 11.38
C LYS A 141 -0.70 -0.63 11.84
N VAL A 142 0.44 -0.65 11.13
CA VAL A 142 1.61 -1.44 11.56
C VAL A 142 2.08 -0.93 12.91
N ARG A 143 2.44 0.35 13.00
CA ARG A 143 2.96 0.95 14.23
C ARG A 143 1.94 0.87 15.36
N VAL A 144 0.71 1.36 15.14
CA VAL A 144 -0.35 1.39 16.17
C VAL A 144 -0.65 0.00 16.72
N THR A 145 -0.72 -1.01 15.84
CA THR A 145 -1.03 -2.38 16.30
C THR A 145 0.16 -3.02 17.00
N TYR A 146 1.38 -2.81 16.48
CA TYR A 146 2.59 -3.33 17.07
C TYR A 146 2.82 -2.77 18.48
N GLU A 147 2.75 -1.44 18.64
CA GLU A 147 2.88 -0.76 19.94
C GLU A 147 1.83 -1.25 20.94
N ALA A 148 0.57 -1.44 20.47
CA ALA A 148 -0.51 -1.96 21.32
C ALA A 148 -0.21 -3.38 21.82
N TYR A 149 0.33 -4.28 21.01
CA TYR A 149 0.72 -5.63 21.45
C TYR A 149 1.90 -5.58 22.41
N CYS A 150 2.91 -4.75 22.16
CA CYS A 150 4.05 -4.60 23.07
C CYS A 150 3.65 -4.01 24.43
N ASP A 151 2.71 -3.06 24.46
CA ASP A 151 2.18 -2.49 25.71
C ASP A 151 1.21 -3.46 26.41
N MET A 152 0.43 -4.23 25.65
CA MET A 152 -0.50 -5.23 26.19
C MET A 152 0.25 -6.39 26.84
N ILE A 153 1.34 -6.87 26.24
CA ILE A 153 2.12 -8.02 26.73
C ILE A 153 3.59 -7.61 26.88
N PRO A 154 3.95 -6.97 28.02
CA PRO A 154 5.33 -6.50 28.23
C PRO A 154 6.38 -7.62 28.27
N SER A 155 5.96 -8.86 28.49
CA SER A 155 6.83 -10.04 28.56
C SER A 155 7.16 -10.66 27.19
N LEU A 156 6.70 -10.07 26.07
CA LEU A 156 7.06 -10.54 24.72
C LEU A 156 8.58 -10.56 24.54
N THR A 157 9.10 -11.68 24.07
CA THR A 157 10.50 -11.81 23.67
C THR A 157 10.79 -11.01 22.40
N ASP A 158 12.06 -10.74 22.12
CA ASP A 158 12.46 -10.01 20.91
C ASP A 158 12.15 -10.82 19.64
N GLU A 159 12.22 -12.17 19.70
CA GLU A 159 11.79 -13.05 18.61
C GLU A 159 10.31 -12.90 18.32
N GLU A 160 9.47 -12.91 19.36
CA GLU A 160 8.01 -12.74 19.21
C GLU A 160 7.67 -11.36 18.66
N LYS A 161 8.28 -10.30 19.18
CA LYS A 161 8.13 -8.94 18.66
C LYS A 161 8.51 -8.83 17.19
N ALA A 162 9.63 -9.42 16.78
CA ALA A 162 10.06 -9.47 15.38
C ALA A 162 9.04 -10.20 14.50
N GLN A 163 8.50 -11.34 14.98
CA GLN A 163 7.49 -12.10 14.24
C GLN A 163 6.17 -11.33 14.10
N LEU A 164 5.72 -10.66 15.14
CA LEU A 164 4.53 -9.80 15.09
C LEU A 164 4.71 -8.67 14.08
N TYR A 165 5.86 -7.99 14.16
CA TYR A 165 6.18 -6.89 13.25
C TYR A 165 6.19 -7.35 11.78
N ALA A 166 6.84 -8.48 11.48
CA ALA A 166 6.88 -9.06 10.14
C ALA A 166 5.47 -9.33 9.59
N TRP A 167 4.58 -9.91 10.40
CA TRP A 167 3.20 -10.15 9.97
C TRP A 167 2.38 -8.88 9.80
N LEU A 168 2.62 -7.85 10.58
CA LEU A 168 1.94 -6.57 10.41
C LEU A 168 2.42 -5.85 9.13
N CYS A 169 3.70 -5.97 8.77
CA CYS A 169 4.21 -5.49 7.48
C CYS A 169 3.58 -6.25 6.31
N GLU A 170 3.48 -7.59 6.39
CA GLU A 170 2.76 -8.41 5.40
C GLU A 170 1.30 -7.97 5.27
N ALA A 171 0.62 -7.70 6.41
CA ALA A 171 -0.75 -7.19 6.39
C ALA A 171 -0.86 -5.83 5.70
N ARG A 172 0.09 -4.91 5.92
CA ARG A 172 0.14 -3.61 5.25
C ARG A 172 0.27 -3.77 3.75
N ASP A 173 1.22 -4.59 3.30
CA ASP A 173 1.52 -4.79 1.89
C ASP A 173 0.32 -5.39 1.13
N LEU A 174 -0.48 -6.24 1.78
CA LEU A 174 -1.76 -6.70 1.24
C LEU A 174 -2.86 -5.63 1.31
N ALA A 175 -2.88 -4.83 2.40
CA ALA A 175 -3.94 -3.86 2.63
C ALA A 175 -3.87 -2.63 1.72
N ILE A 176 -2.68 -2.24 1.20
CA ILE A 176 -2.57 -1.11 0.27
C ILE A 176 -3.41 -1.29 -0.99
N ASP A 177 -3.66 -2.54 -1.40
CA ASP A 177 -4.43 -2.90 -2.58
C ASP A 177 -5.90 -3.17 -2.29
N ALA A 178 -6.32 -3.13 -1.03
CA ALA A 178 -7.69 -3.44 -0.67
C ALA A 178 -8.67 -2.36 -1.15
N GLU A 179 -9.86 -2.83 -1.57
CA GLU A 179 -10.94 -2.09 -2.21
C GLU A 179 -11.42 -0.85 -1.43
N SER A 180 -11.43 -0.94 -0.11
CA SER A 180 -11.99 0.10 0.75
C SER A 180 -11.29 0.16 2.11
N SER A 181 -11.56 1.24 2.88
CA SER A 181 -11.12 1.35 4.27
C SER A 181 -11.49 0.13 5.10
N ASN A 182 -12.75 -0.32 5.00
CA ASN A 182 -13.21 -1.50 5.73
C ASN A 182 -12.45 -2.76 5.33
N LYS A 183 -12.17 -2.94 4.03
CA LYS A 183 -11.38 -4.08 3.55
C LYS A 183 -9.93 -4.03 4.02
N LYS A 184 -9.33 -2.86 4.12
CA LYS A 184 -8.01 -2.68 4.77
C LYS A 184 -8.05 -3.13 6.23
N HIS A 185 -9.06 -2.73 6.98
CA HIS A 185 -9.24 -3.17 8.38
C HIS A 185 -9.45 -4.69 8.49
N GLU A 186 -10.20 -5.31 7.56
CA GLU A 186 -10.40 -6.77 7.53
C GLU A 186 -9.07 -7.52 7.34
N VAL A 187 -8.17 -7.02 6.48
CA VAL A 187 -6.82 -7.61 6.32
C VAL A 187 -6.09 -7.59 7.66
N PHE A 188 -5.96 -6.44 8.30
CA PHE A 188 -5.28 -6.34 9.59
C PHE A 188 -5.96 -7.20 10.68
N ASN A 189 -7.28 -7.32 10.68
CA ASN A 189 -7.99 -8.16 11.65
C ASN A 189 -7.68 -9.66 11.47
N LYS A 190 -7.50 -10.14 10.23
CA LYS A 190 -7.02 -11.51 9.98
C LYS A 190 -5.64 -11.75 10.60
N TYR A 191 -4.72 -10.78 10.44
CA TYR A 191 -3.39 -10.87 11.01
C TYR A 191 -3.39 -10.77 12.54
N LYS A 192 -4.24 -9.94 13.14
CA LYS A 192 -4.45 -9.96 14.61
C LYS A 192 -4.93 -11.32 15.08
N GLY A 193 -5.83 -12.00 14.37
CA GLY A 193 -6.23 -13.37 14.68
C GLY A 193 -5.05 -14.35 14.63
N ARG A 194 -4.21 -14.27 13.57
CA ARG A 194 -2.98 -15.06 13.46
C ARG A 194 -2.02 -14.81 14.61
N ILE A 195 -1.80 -13.55 14.98
CA ILE A 195 -0.95 -13.14 16.11
C ILE A 195 -1.49 -13.71 17.43
N ASN A 196 -2.79 -13.56 17.69
CA ASN A 196 -3.40 -14.07 18.91
C ASN A 196 -3.24 -15.60 19.03
N ASN A 197 -3.46 -16.35 17.94
CA ASN A 197 -3.28 -17.80 17.93
C ASN A 197 -1.81 -18.19 18.19
N TYR A 198 -0.86 -17.48 17.60
CA TYR A 198 0.57 -17.69 17.79
C TYR A 198 0.99 -17.46 19.25
N LEU A 199 0.55 -16.36 19.84
CA LEU A 199 0.86 -16.03 21.23
C LEU A 199 0.19 -17.00 22.21
N SER A 200 -1.07 -17.39 21.94
CA SER A 200 -1.76 -18.39 22.75
C SER A 200 -1.04 -19.76 22.72
N ALA A 201 -0.52 -20.17 21.56
CA ALA A 201 0.27 -21.39 21.44
C ALA A 201 1.61 -21.32 22.20
N ARG A 202 2.10 -20.12 22.52
CA ARG A 202 3.29 -19.89 23.35
C ARG A 202 2.99 -19.70 24.84
N GLY A 203 1.72 -19.88 25.24
CA GLY A 203 1.31 -19.86 26.64
C GLY A 203 0.77 -18.53 27.17
N TYR A 204 0.64 -17.49 26.31
CA TYR A 204 0.00 -16.25 26.69
C TYR A 204 -1.51 -16.37 26.76
N ASN A 205 -2.13 -15.93 27.85
CA ASN A 205 -3.57 -15.79 27.94
C ASN A 205 -3.99 -14.39 27.45
N ILE A 206 -4.34 -14.29 26.17
CA ILE A 206 -4.66 -13.01 25.51
C ILE A 206 -5.80 -12.26 26.22
N THR A 207 -6.75 -12.97 26.80
CA THR A 207 -7.87 -12.36 27.54
C THR A 207 -7.40 -11.70 28.82
N GLU A 208 -6.56 -12.38 29.61
CA GLU A 208 -6.01 -11.84 30.85
C GLU A 208 -5.01 -10.70 30.57
N GLU A 209 -4.15 -10.86 29.56
CA GLU A 209 -3.21 -9.80 29.15
C GLU A 209 -3.97 -8.52 28.73
N ARG A 210 -5.04 -8.66 27.96
CA ARG A 210 -5.89 -7.52 27.60
C ARG A 210 -6.51 -6.87 28.82
N LYS A 211 -7.09 -7.64 29.74
CA LYS A 211 -7.69 -7.10 30.96
C LYS A 211 -6.68 -6.33 31.80
N ALA A 212 -5.51 -6.92 32.03
CA ALA A 212 -4.44 -6.27 32.76
C ALA A 212 -3.95 -4.99 32.05
N TRP A 213 -3.91 -5.00 30.71
CA TRP A 213 -3.55 -3.82 29.91
C TRP A 213 -4.60 -2.71 30.07
N GLU A 214 -5.90 -3.02 29.98
CA GLU A 214 -6.99 -2.06 30.17
C GLU A 214 -6.91 -1.39 31.55
N GLU A 215 -6.59 -2.16 32.60
CA GLU A 215 -6.39 -1.63 33.95
C GLU A 215 -5.18 -0.69 34.01
N ARG A 216 -4.06 -1.06 33.39
CA ARG A 216 -2.85 -0.20 33.30
C ARG A 216 -3.12 1.10 32.54
N VAL A 217 -3.84 1.04 31.43
CA VAL A 217 -4.19 2.22 30.63
C VAL A 217 -5.09 3.17 31.43
N LYS A 218 -6.10 2.65 32.13
CA LYS A 218 -6.98 3.45 33.00
C LYS A 218 -6.19 4.11 34.14
N ALA A 219 -5.29 3.36 34.79
CA ALA A 219 -4.50 3.87 35.92
C ALA A 219 -3.58 5.05 35.53
N ARG A 220 -3.12 5.11 34.25
CA ARG A 220 -2.35 6.25 33.71
C ARG A 220 -3.19 7.33 33.03
N GLY A 221 -4.53 7.30 33.20
CA GLY A 221 -5.46 8.31 32.67
C GLY A 221 -5.72 8.22 31.17
N GLY A 222 -5.36 7.09 30.53
CA GLY A 222 -5.63 6.83 29.11
C GLY A 222 -7.02 6.25 28.84
N SER A 223 -7.42 6.25 27.56
CA SER A 223 -8.57 5.50 27.04
C SER A 223 -8.10 4.61 25.89
N LEU A 224 -8.73 3.46 25.71
CA LEU A 224 -8.49 2.52 24.61
C LEU A 224 -9.38 2.80 23.41
#